data_595ec7adf7374754bf971c41128899d1
#
_entry.id   595ec7adf7374754bf971c41128899d1
#
_cell.length_a   1.000
_cell.length_b   1.000
_cell.length_c   1.000
_cell.angle_alpha   90.00
_cell.angle_beta   90.00
_cell.angle_gamma   90.00
#
_symmetry.space_group_name_H-M   'P 1'
#
loop_
_entity.id
_entity.type
_entity.pdbx_description
1 polymer ?
#
loop_
_entity_poly.entity_id
_entity_poly.type
_entity_poly.pdbx_seq_one_letter_code
_entity_poly.pdbx_strand_id
1 'polypeptide(L)'
;MIKLFASDLDGTLLPRSHQFDELIVASIEKIVASGYYFTIATGRDSAMTTLNGLENKIYQICLNGALIKSPQGTILKKELIDKDVLKLILEEFDDLNLEFLTPTKTYTKQSLEAFTQKLRSMPLEEDVDVTKMFMNNASKHLVFNQSTQEILEQDICKINTFLEPGQSYNRFYHFLDEYSDAIINAPCDDNMIEITKKSVNKGT
;
A
#
# COMPACT_ATOMS: atom_id res chain seq x y z
N MET A 1 6.40 -2.49 31.70
CA MET A 1 7.70 -2.32 30.99
C MET A 1 7.41 -2.32 29.50
N ILE A 2 7.82 -1.26 28.76
CA ILE A 2 7.66 -1.16 27.30
C ILE A 2 8.53 -2.22 26.64
N LYS A 3 7.97 -2.96 25.67
CA LYS A 3 8.71 -3.99 24.93
C LYS A 3 8.68 -3.80 23.43
N LEU A 4 7.75 -3.00 22.92
CA LEU A 4 7.55 -2.74 21.50
C LEU A 4 7.53 -1.25 21.23
N PHE A 5 8.27 -0.83 20.21
CA PHE A 5 8.21 0.48 19.60
C PHE A 5 7.55 0.36 18.23
N ALA A 6 6.55 1.17 17.96
CA ALA A 6 5.90 1.24 16.66
C ALA A 6 6.03 2.66 16.12
N SER A 7 6.37 2.79 14.85
CA SER A 7 6.49 4.08 14.17
C SER A 7 5.81 4.05 12.81
N ASP A 8 5.14 5.13 12.45
CA ASP A 8 4.77 5.38 11.07
C ASP A 8 6.02 5.59 10.22
N LEU A 9 5.88 5.40 8.92
CA LEU A 9 7.02 5.46 8.00
C LEU A 9 7.11 6.84 7.34
N ASP A 10 6.09 7.22 6.58
CA ASP A 10 6.10 8.42 5.76
C ASP A 10 5.87 9.68 6.59
N GLY A 11 6.79 10.66 6.47
CA GLY A 11 6.74 11.88 7.29
C GLY A 11 7.12 11.67 8.75
N THR A 12 7.50 10.45 9.17
CA THR A 12 7.95 10.14 10.52
C THR A 12 9.37 9.58 10.52
N LEU A 13 9.58 8.35 10.04
CA LEU A 13 10.92 7.76 9.90
C LEU A 13 11.58 8.12 8.56
N LEU A 14 10.78 8.30 7.52
CA LEU A 14 11.26 8.74 6.22
C LEU A 14 11.03 10.25 6.08
N PRO A 15 12.11 11.05 5.92
CA PRO A 15 12.00 12.42 5.51
C PRO A 15 11.43 12.53 4.08
N ARG A 16 11.18 13.76 3.60
CA ARG A 16 10.67 14.00 2.23
C ARG A 16 11.52 13.41 1.11
N SER A 17 12.81 13.12 1.39
CA SER A 17 13.71 12.43 0.45
C SER A 17 13.37 10.94 0.24
N HIS A 18 12.44 10.39 1.01
CA HIS A 18 12.05 8.97 1.00
C HIS A 18 13.20 7.97 1.20
N GLN A 19 14.31 8.41 1.78
CA GLN A 19 15.46 7.57 2.11
C GLN A 19 15.68 7.51 3.61
N PHE A 20 16.00 6.32 4.12
CA PHE A 20 16.39 6.18 5.51
C PHE A 20 17.73 6.87 5.79
N ASP A 21 17.74 7.70 6.81
CA ASP A 21 18.98 8.23 7.39
C ASP A 21 19.74 7.11 8.12
N GLU A 22 21.05 7.06 7.97
CA GLU A 22 21.90 6.07 8.63
C GLU A 22 21.79 6.14 10.16
N LEU A 23 21.56 7.32 10.72
CA LEU A 23 21.36 7.51 12.17
C LEU A 23 20.05 6.89 12.65
N ILE A 24 18.99 6.94 11.83
CA ILE A 24 17.70 6.29 12.11
C ILE A 24 17.89 4.76 12.10
N VAL A 25 18.56 4.24 11.07
CA VAL A 25 18.85 2.80 10.97
C VAL A 25 19.64 2.32 12.19
N ALA A 26 20.75 3.00 12.53
CA ALA A 26 21.58 2.65 13.68
C ALA A 26 20.83 2.74 15.01
N SER A 27 19.91 3.69 15.14
CA SER A 27 19.08 3.84 16.34
C SER A 27 18.09 2.69 16.49
N ILE A 28 17.44 2.27 15.42
CA ILE A 28 16.54 1.12 15.41
C ILE A 28 17.30 -0.17 15.72
N GLU A 29 18.47 -0.37 15.11
CA GLU A 29 19.34 -1.52 15.41
C GLU A 29 19.73 -1.60 16.88
N LYS A 30 20.04 -0.46 17.48
CA LYS A 30 20.37 -0.36 18.91
C LYS A 30 19.16 -0.75 19.80
N ILE A 31 17.95 -0.33 19.43
CA ILE A 31 16.72 -0.72 20.12
C ILE A 31 16.55 -2.25 20.07
N VAL A 32 16.68 -2.83 18.89
CA VAL A 32 16.54 -4.28 18.69
C VAL A 32 17.63 -5.06 19.42
N ALA A 33 18.88 -4.62 19.34
CA ALA A 33 20.01 -5.22 20.05
C ALA A 33 19.88 -5.15 21.59
N SER A 34 19.12 -4.17 22.10
CA SER A 34 18.79 -4.04 23.53
C SER A 34 17.64 -4.96 23.99
N GLY A 35 17.15 -5.85 23.11
CA GLY A 35 16.11 -6.83 23.43
C GLY A 35 14.68 -6.29 23.34
N TYR A 36 14.48 -5.15 22.68
CA TYR A 36 13.16 -4.60 22.39
C TYR A 36 12.71 -4.98 20.98
N TYR A 37 11.40 -4.99 20.75
CA TYR A 37 10.82 -5.13 19.42
C TYR A 37 10.65 -3.76 18.78
N PHE A 38 10.83 -3.70 17.48
CA PHE A 38 10.51 -2.54 16.66
C PHE A 38 9.61 -2.95 15.49
N THR A 39 8.66 -2.10 15.15
CA THR A 39 7.81 -2.27 13.96
C THR A 39 7.61 -0.94 13.25
N ILE A 40 7.53 -0.99 11.93
CA ILE A 40 6.94 0.08 11.13
C ILE A 40 5.45 -0.21 10.94
N ALA A 41 4.63 0.85 10.81
CA ALA A 41 3.20 0.76 10.52
C ALA A 41 2.89 1.72 9.36
N THR A 42 2.70 1.19 8.15
CA THR A 42 2.61 1.98 6.91
C THR A 42 1.44 1.55 6.03
N GLY A 43 0.95 2.49 5.19
CA GLY A 43 0.05 2.17 4.09
C GLY A 43 0.74 1.53 2.89
N ARG A 44 2.07 1.55 2.84
CA ARG A 44 2.84 1.00 1.73
C ARG A 44 2.76 -0.52 1.65
N ASP A 45 2.99 -1.03 0.46
CA ASP A 45 3.28 -2.43 0.20
C ASP A 45 4.69 -2.80 0.71
N SER A 46 4.80 -3.96 1.35
CA SER A 46 6.08 -4.45 1.87
C SER A 46 7.10 -4.80 0.78
N ALA A 47 6.65 -5.12 -0.42
CA ALA A 47 7.52 -5.46 -1.54
C ALA A 47 8.18 -4.22 -2.16
N MET A 48 7.52 -3.05 -2.06
CA MET A 48 8.01 -1.77 -2.56
C MET A 48 8.71 -0.92 -1.49
N THR A 49 8.73 -1.37 -0.23
CA THR A 49 9.32 -0.64 0.88
C THR A 49 10.76 -1.08 1.11
N THR A 50 11.73 -0.22 0.81
CA THR A 50 13.14 -0.45 1.12
C THR A 50 13.43 0.06 2.52
N LEU A 51 13.96 -0.80 3.40
CA LEU A 51 14.23 -0.50 4.80
C LEU A 51 15.74 -0.42 5.13
N ASN A 52 16.58 -0.30 4.12
CA ASN A 52 18.04 -0.15 4.23
C ASN A 52 18.72 -1.15 5.19
N GLY A 53 18.36 -2.43 5.08
CA GLY A 53 18.93 -3.52 5.88
C GLY A 53 18.20 -3.80 7.19
N LEU A 54 17.08 -3.13 7.47
CA LEU A 54 16.20 -3.44 8.59
C LEU A 54 15.16 -4.53 8.27
N GLU A 55 15.04 -4.96 7.00
CA GLU A 55 13.99 -5.88 6.52
C GLU A 55 13.91 -7.17 7.35
N ASN A 56 15.07 -7.69 7.76
CA ASN A 56 15.18 -8.93 8.53
C ASN A 56 15.39 -8.69 10.04
N LYS A 57 15.19 -7.47 10.54
CA LYS A 57 15.44 -7.10 11.94
C LYS A 57 14.18 -6.63 12.66
N ILE A 58 13.21 -6.11 11.93
CA ILE A 58 12.00 -5.50 12.50
C ILE A 58 10.72 -6.15 11.96
N TYR A 59 9.65 -6.02 12.71
CA TYR A 59 8.32 -6.36 12.24
C TYR A 59 7.81 -5.29 11.27
N GLN A 60 6.90 -5.66 10.37
CA GLN A 60 6.32 -4.77 9.38
C GLN A 60 4.81 -4.89 9.41
N ILE A 61 4.13 -3.81 9.73
CA ILE A 61 2.69 -3.64 9.55
C ILE A 61 2.51 -2.83 8.26
N CYS A 62 2.05 -3.48 7.19
CA CYS A 62 1.93 -2.93 5.85
C CYS A 62 0.47 -2.90 5.40
N LEU A 63 0.20 -2.24 4.26
CA LEU A 63 -1.14 -2.16 3.65
C LEU A 63 -2.19 -1.68 4.67
N ASN A 64 -1.89 -0.61 5.41
CA ASN A 64 -2.75 -0.05 6.47
C ASN A 64 -3.10 -1.03 7.60
N GLY A 65 -2.34 -2.13 7.78
CA GLY A 65 -2.58 -3.18 8.77
C GLY A 65 -3.18 -4.47 8.21
N ALA A 66 -3.46 -4.52 6.90
CA ALA A 66 -3.94 -5.74 6.24
C ALA A 66 -2.87 -6.84 6.14
N LEU A 67 -1.60 -6.48 6.29
CA LEU A 67 -0.48 -7.41 6.23
C LEU A 67 0.49 -7.16 7.39
N ILE A 68 0.78 -8.21 8.17
CA ILE A 68 1.82 -8.17 9.21
C ILE A 68 2.86 -9.25 8.91
N LYS A 69 4.14 -8.85 8.90
CA LYS A 69 5.28 -9.73 8.66
C LYS A 69 6.25 -9.71 9.84
N SER A 70 6.81 -10.88 10.12
CA SER A 70 7.93 -11.01 11.07
C SER A 70 9.25 -10.55 10.44
N PRO A 71 10.31 -10.35 11.25
CA PRO A 71 11.66 -10.10 10.73
C PRO A 71 12.17 -11.19 9.77
N GLN A 72 11.70 -12.43 9.89
CA GLN A 72 12.07 -13.54 9.01
C GLN A 72 11.25 -13.57 7.71
N GLY A 73 10.38 -12.55 7.48
CA GLY A 73 9.52 -12.48 6.30
C GLY A 73 8.26 -13.36 6.37
N THR A 74 8.04 -14.05 7.51
CA THR A 74 6.82 -14.86 7.70
C THR A 74 5.61 -13.96 7.83
N ILE A 75 4.55 -14.25 7.08
CA ILE A 75 3.26 -13.56 7.22
C ILE A 75 2.59 -14.04 8.51
N LEU A 76 2.42 -13.12 9.46
CA LEU A 76 1.78 -13.36 10.74
C LEU A 76 0.27 -13.10 10.69
N LYS A 77 -0.14 -12.12 9.90
CA LYS A 77 -1.53 -11.74 9.69
C LYS A 77 -1.72 -11.31 8.24
N LYS A 78 -2.83 -11.72 7.64
CA LYS A 78 -3.27 -11.29 6.32
C LYS A 78 -4.79 -11.16 6.35
N GLU A 79 -5.29 -9.95 6.08
CA GLU A 79 -6.71 -9.64 5.98
C GLU A 79 -7.04 -9.34 4.52
N LEU A 80 -8.06 -10.00 4.00
CA LEU A 80 -8.46 -9.89 2.60
C LEU A 80 -9.78 -9.12 2.50
N ILE A 81 -9.93 -8.36 1.44
CA ILE A 81 -11.23 -7.80 1.03
C ILE A 81 -12.12 -8.98 0.63
N ASP A 82 -13.37 -8.98 1.10
CA ASP A 82 -14.31 -10.04 0.82
C ASP A 82 -14.59 -10.14 -0.68
N LYS A 83 -14.61 -11.36 -1.21
CA LYS A 83 -14.69 -11.62 -2.67
C LYS A 83 -15.93 -11.04 -3.31
N ASP A 84 -17.06 -11.03 -2.62
CA ASP A 84 -18.31 -10.47 -3.13
C ASP A 84 -18.19 -8.95 -3.31
N VAL A 85 -17.61 -8.24 -2.34
CA VAL A 85 -17.35 -6.79 -2.44
C VAL A 85 -16.30 -6.51 -3.52
N LEU A 86 -15.23 -7.30 -3.59
CA LEU A 86 -14.22 -7.18 -4.65
C LEU A 86 -14.83 -7.33 -6.03
N LYS A 87 -15.74 -8.29 -6.20
CA LYS A 87 -16.43 -8.51 -7.48
C LYS A 87 -17.28 -7.30 -7.87
N LEU A 88 -18.05 -6.75 -6.93
CA LEU A 88 -18.85 -5.56 -7.18
C LEU A 88 -17.96 -4.36 -7.61
N ILE A 89 -16.84 -4.12 -6.91
CA ILE A 89 -15.90 -3.07 -7.29
C ILE A 89 -15.38 -3.28 -8.71
N LEU A 90 -15.01 -4.51 -9.06
CA LEU A 90 -14.47 -4.83 -10.39
C LEU A 90 -15.50 -4.70 -11.52
N GLU A 91 -16.81 -4.93 -11.23
CA GLU A 91 -17.91 -4.82 -12.18
C GLU A 91 -18.42 -3.37 -12.32
N GLU A 92 -18.59 -2.67 -11.19
CA GLU A 92 -19.19 -1.32 -11.20
C GLU A 92 -18.18 -0.23 -11.59
N PHE A 93 -16.88 -0.44 -11.34
CA PHE A 93 -15.82 0.54 -11.55
C PHE A 93 -14.78 0.06 -12.56
N ASP A 94 -15.21 -0.66 -13.59
CA ASP A 94 -14.35 -1.14 -14.67
C ASP A 94 -13.69 0.00 -15.49
N ASP A 95 -14.33 1.17 -15.48
CA ASP A 95 -13.86 2.40 -16.09
C ASP A 95 -12.76 3.11 -15.28
N LEU A 96 -12.50 2.68 -14.05
CA LEU A 96 -11.52 3.31 -13.18
C LEU A 96 -10.16 2.60 -13.17
N ASN A 97 -9.14 3.40 -12.95
CA ASN A 97 -7.77 2.92 -12.81
C ASN A 97 -7.51 2.44 -11.37
N LEU A 98 -7.90 1.20 -11.07
CA LEU A 98 -7.73 0.60 -9.77
C LEU A 98 -6.45 -0.25 -9.71
N GLU A 99 -5.81 -0.23 -8.55
CA GLU A 99 -4.67 -1.07 -8.20
C GLU A 99 -5.09 -2.03 -7.08
N PHE A 100 -4.87 -3.32 -7.28
CA PHE A 100 -5.27 -4.41 -6.38
C PHE A 100 -4.04 -5.02 -5.74
N LEU A 101 -3.82 -4.73 -4.46
CA LEU A 101 -2.59 -5.07 -3.74
C LEU A 101 -2.73 -6.40 -2.99
N THR A 102 -1.79 -7.29 -3.24
CA THR A 102 -1.58 -8.55 -2.50
C THR A 102 -0.35 -8.42 -1.59
N PRO A 103 0.00 -9.43 -0.79
CA PRO A 103 1.23 -9.42 -0.01
C PRO A 103 2.54 -9.30 -0.80
N THR A 104 2.52 -9.54 -2.12
CA THR A 104 3.74 -9.62 -2.94
C THR A 104 3.67 -8.86 -4.25
N LYS A 105 2.47 -8.58 -4.76
CA LYS A 105 2.26 -7.96 -6.07
C LYS A 105 1.07 -7.02 -6.06
N THR A 106 1.08 -6.10 -7.00
CA THR A 106 -0.04 -5.22 -7.30
C THR A 106 -0.57 -5.54 -8.70
N TYR A 107 -1.84 -5.81 -8.81
CA TYR A 107 -2.53 -6.15 -10.06
C TYR A 107 -3.34 -4.96 -10.55
N THR A 108 -3.44 -4.78 -11.87
CA THR A 108 -4.28 -3.74 -12.47
C THR A 108 -4.78 -4.18 -13.85
N LYS A 109 -5.97 -3.71 -14.23
CA LYS A 109 -6.51 -3.87 -15.58
C LYS A 109 -5.81 -2.97 -16.60
N GLN A 110 -5.16 -1.91 -16.15
CA GLN A 110 -4.45 -0.96 -17.02
C GLN A 110 -3.34 -1.65 -17.82
N SER A 111 -3.07 -1.14 -19.02
CA SER A 111 -1.84 -1.47 -19.74
C SER A 111 -0.65 -0.69 -19.17
N LEU A 112 0.56 -1.20 -19.39
CA LEU A 112 1.79 -0.52 -19.02
C LEU A 112 1.89 0.87 -19.67
N GLU A 113 1.42 0.98 -20.93
CA GLU A 113 1.43 2.26 -21.66
C GLU A 113 0.53 3.29 -20.98
N ALA A 114 -0.73 2.92 -20.68
CA ALA A 114 -1.70 3.80 -20.02
C ALA A 114 -1.19 4.24 -18.64
N PHE A 115 -0.63 3.32 -17.88
CA PHE A 115 -0.04 3.59 -16.58
C PHE A 115 1.15 4.56 -16.67
N THR A 116 2.06 4.34 -17.62
CA THR A 116 3.22 5.20 -17.84
C THR A 116 2.79 6.60 -18.31
N GLN A 117 1.76 6.70 -19.16
CA GLN A 117 1.22 7.98 -19.60
C GLN A 117 0.63 8.77 -18.43
N LYS A 118 -0.12 8.10 -17.54
CA LYS A 118 -0.66 8.71 -16.32
C LYS A 118 0.46 9.25 -15.42
N LEU A 119 1.51 8.47 -15.18
CA LEU A 119 2.67 8.93 -14.38
C LEU A 119 3.32 10.19 -14.93
N ARG A 120 3.49 10.26 -16.26
CA ARG A 120 4.07 11.45 -16.93
C ARG A 120 3.18 12.68 -16.85
N SER A 121 1.88 12.53 -16.67
CA SER A 121 0.93 13.64 -16.55
C SER A 121 0.79 14.18 -15.13
N MET A 122 1.32 13.48 -14.13
CA MET A 122 1.31 13.97 -12.76
C MET A 122 2.30 15.12 -12.57
N PRO A 123 1.93 16.17 -11.83
CA PRO A 123 2.86 17.25 -11.48
C PRO A 123 3.91 16.67 -10.51
N LEU A 124 5.08 16.36 -11.04
CA LEU A 124 6.21 15.85 -10.25
C LEU A 124 7.11 17.02 -9.85
N GLU A 125 7.66 16.99 -8.65
CA GLU A 125 8.70 17.93 -8.23
C GLU A 125 9.91 17.79 -9.19
N GLU A 126 10.48 18.90 -9.63
CA GLU A 126 11.42 19.01 -10.76
C GLU A 126 12.73 18.20 -10.61
N ASP A 127 13.08 17.72 -9.43
CA ASP A 127 14.40 17.17 -9.14
C ASP A 127 14.50 15.62 -9.13
N VAL A 128 13.40 14.89 -9.33
CA VAL A 128 13.43 13.42 -9.27
C VAL A 128 12.87 12.85 -10.57
N ASP A 129 13.68 12.10 -11.31
CA ASP A 129 13.17 11.24 -12.40
C ASP A 129 12.36 10.08 -11.81
N VAL A 130 11.22 10.46 -11.19
CA VAL A 130 10.28 9.55 -10.51
C VAL A 130 9.77 8.50 -11.48
N THR A 131 9.64 8.86 -12.77
CA THR A 131 9.25 7.92 -13.82
C THR A 131 10.26 6.79 -13.92
N LYS A 132 11.55 7.11 -13.90
CA LYS A 132 12.62 6.12 -14.02
C LYS A 132 12.79 5.28 -12.74
N MET A 133 12.71 5.91 -11.59
CA MET A 133 12.76 5.24 -10.29
C MET A 133 11.54 4.33 -10.11
N PHE A 134 10.35 4.80 -10.49
CA PHE A 134 9.10 4.04 -10.44
C PHE A 134 9.13 2.87 -11.42
N MET A 135 9.56 3.08 -12.68
CA MET A 135 9.66 2.02 -13.69
C MET A 135 10.64 0.92 -13.30
N ASN A 136 11.75 1.23 -12.65
CA ASN A 136 12.72 0.25 -12.17
C ASN A 136 12.16 -0.64 -11.04
N ASN A 137 11.26 -0.13 -10.21
CA ASN A 137 10.65 -0.85 -9.09
C ASN A 137 9.27 -1.42 -9.46
N ALA A 138 8.43 -0.66 -10.14
CA ALA A 138 7.08 -1.05 -10.53
C ALA A 138 7.07 -2.25 -11.47
N SER A 139 8.01 -2.34 -12.43
CA SER A 139 8.10 -3.46 -13.36
C SER A 139 8.31 -4.82 -12.68
N LYS A 140 8.78 -4.84 -11.43
CA LYS A 140 9.00 -6.08 -10.67
C LYS A 140 7.77 -6.52 -9.87
N HIS A 141 6.89 -5.60 -9.51
CA HIS A 141 5.79 -5.84 -8.57
C HIS A 141 4.41 -5.59 -9.17
N LEU A 142 4.30 -4.80 -10.25
CA LEU A 142 3.05 -4.55 -10.96
C LEU A 142 2.78 -5.60 -12.04
N VAL A 143 1.54 -6.08 -12.09
CA VAL A 143 1.04 -7.02 -13.09
C VAL A 143 -0.08 -6.35 -13.85
N PHE A 144 0.19 -5.99 -15.11
CA PHE A 144 -0.69 -5.23 -15.99
C PHE A 144 -1.64 -6.11 -16.80
N ASN A 145 -2.63 -5.50 -17.46
CA ASN A 145 -3.58 -6.13 -18.38
C ASN A 145 -4.34 -7.32 -17.76
N GLN A 146 -4.65 -7.24 -16.47
CA GLN A 146 -5.36 -8.32 -15.80
C GLN A 146 -6.86 -8.25 -16.06
N SER A 147 -7.46 -9.38 -16.32
CA SER A 147 -8.92 -9.53 -16.37
C SER A 147 -9.55 -9.52 -14.97
N THR A 148 -10.86 -9.27 -14.92
CA THR A 148 -11.64 -9.38 -13.68
C THR A 148 -11.43 -10.73 -13.00
N GLN A 149 -11.45 -11.83 -13.77
CA GLN A 149 -11.32 -13.19 -13.24
C GLN A 149 -9.92 -13.41 -12.62
N GLU A 150 -8.85 -12.98 -13.30
CA GLU A 150 -7.49 -13.11 -12.78
C GLU A 150 -7.28 -12.34 -11.47
N ILE A 151 -7.89 -11.15 -11.34
CA ILE A 151 -7.84 -10.37 -10.09
C ILE A 151 -8.67 -11.06 -8.99
N LEU A 152 -9.85 -11.59 -9.30
CA LEU A 152 -10.68 -12.33 -8.35
C LEU A 152 -10.01 -13.60 -7.80
N GLU A 153 -9.06 -14.19 -8.50
CA GLU A 153 -8.29 -15.34 -8.03
C GLU A 153 -7.18 -14.95 -7.03
N GLN A 154 -6.85 -13.65 -6.91
CA GLN A 154 -5.79 -13.18 -6.03
C GLN A 154 -6.28 -12.88 -4.60
N ASP A 155 -5.35 -12.91 -3.66
CA ASP A 155 -5.53 -12.55 -2.27
C ASP A 155 -5.42 -11.01 -2.08
N ILE A 156 -6.46 -10.28 -2.43
CA ILE A 156 -6.46 -8.82 -2.40
C ILE A 156 -6.61 -8.32 -0.96
N CYS A 157 -5.60 -7.61 -0.48
CA CYS A 157 -5.53 -7.01 0.85
C CYS A 157 -5.97 -5.54 0.86
N LYS A 158 -5.67 -4.82 -0.22
CA LYS A 158 -5.90 -3.38 -0.33
C LYS A 158 -6.21 -3.01 -1.79
N ILE A 159 -7.03 -1.99 -1.98
CA ILE A 159 -7.28 -1.38 -3.30
C ILE A 159 -6.91 0.08 -3.21
N ASN A 160 -6.14 0.56 -4.19
CA ASN A 160 -5.78 1.96 -4.32
C ASN A 160 -6.35 2.53 -5.61
N THR A 161 -6.73 3.80 -5.56
CA THR A 161 -6.96 4.62 -6.74
C THR A 161 -6.79 6.09 -6.41
N PHE A 162 -6.54 6.89 -7.44
CA PHE A 162 -6.51 8.34 -7.36
C PHE A 162 -7.63 8.89 -8.23
N LEU A 163 -8.56 9.65 -7.64
CA LEU A 163 -9.72 10.21 -8.33
C LEU A 163 -9.81 11.71 -8.04
N GLU A 164 -9.80 12.50 -9.11
CA GLU A 164 -10.13 13.92 -9.02
C GLU A 164 -11.61 14.11 -8.68
N PRO A 165 -11.96 15.18 -7.92
CA PRO A 165 -13.34 15.52 -7.63
C PRO A 165 -14.19 15.62 -8.90
N GLY A 166 -15.30 14.85 -8.94
CA GLY A 166 -16.18 14.75 -10.10
C GLY A 166 -17.16 13.60 -9.99
N GLN A 167 -17.77 13.23 -11.12
CA GLN A 167 -18.81 12.19 -11.13
C GLN A 167 -18.29 10.83 -10.66
N SER A 168 -17.12 10.39 -11.13
CA SER A 168 -16.51 9.11 -10.74
C SER A 168 -16.13 9.09 -9.27
N TYR A 169 -15.60 10.19 -8.75
CA TYR A 169 -15.30 10.39 -7.33
C TYR A 169 -16.57 10.23 -6.49
N ASN A 170 -17.63 10.97 -6.81
CA ASN A 170 -18.89 10.93 -6.06
C ASN A 170 -19.54 9.52 -6.12
N ARG A 171 -19.53 8.86 -7.29
CA ARG A 171 -20.04 7.49 -7.46
C ARG A 171 -19.27 6.51 -6.57
N PHE A 172 -17.94 6.63 -6.51
CA PHE A 172 -17.11 5.73 -5.73
C PHE A 172 -17.28 5.96 -4.22
N TYR A 173 -17.39 7.22 -3.77
CA TYR A 173 -17.66 7.53 -2.36
C TYR A 173 -19.05 7.07 -1.92
N HIS A 174 -20.05 7.15 -2.79
CA HIS A 174 -21.38 6.60 -2.48
C HIS A 174 -21.32 5.08 -2.26
N PHE A 175 -20.58 4.37 -3.11
CA PHE A 175 -20.32 2.95 -2.93
C PHE A 175 -19.60 2.65 -1.61
N LEU A 176 -18.59 3.44 -1.23
CA LEU A 176 -17.88 3.27 0.05
C LEU A 176 -18.82 3.44 1.25
N ASP A 177 -19.75 4.37 1.19
CA ASP A 177 -20.74 4.57 2.24
C ASP A 177 -21.72 3.40 2.33
N GLU A 178 -22.18 2.89 1.19
CA GLU A 178 -23.10 1.74 1.11
C GLU A 178 -22.46 0.47 1.69
N TYR A 179 -21.17 0.24 1.41
CA TYR A 179 -20.44 -0.94 1.87
C TYR A 179 -19.56 -0.68 3.10
N SER A 180 -19.87 0.37 3.87
CA SER A 180 -19.08 0.79 5.03
C SER A 180 -19.03 -0.22 6.18
N ASP A 181 -19.88 -1.24 6.19
CA ASP A 181 -19.80 -2.37 7.12
C ASP A 181 -18.77 -3.44 6.72
N ALA A 182 -18.39 -3.49 5.44
CA ALA A 182 -17.47 -4.49 4.89
C ALA A 182 -16.06 -3.92 4.66
N ILE A 183 -15.98 -2.68 4.22
CA ILE A 183 -14.73 -2.01 3.83
C ILE A 183 -14.56 -0.66 4.53
N ILE A 184 -13.32 -0.18 4.56
CA ILE A 184 -12.97 1.15 5.07
C ILE A 184 -12.02 1.83 4.10
N ASN A 185 -12.24 3.14 3.87
CA ASN A 185 -11.29 4.01 3.20
C ASN A 185 -10.41 4.71 4.24
N ALA A 186 -9.10 4.58 4.10
CA ALA A 186 -8.10 5.21 4.98
C ALA A 186 -7.05 5.94 4.13
N PRO A 187 -7.42 7.04 3.45
CA PRO A 187 -6.56 7.73 2.51
C PRO A 187 -5.41 8.45 3.22
N CYS A 188 -4.31 8.60 2.50
CA CYS A 188 -3.17 9.44 2.93
C CYS A 188 -3.22 10.86 2.35
N ASP A 189 -4.09 11.12 1.36
CA ASP A 189 -4.27 12.39 0.64
C ASP A 189 -5.74 12.53 0.21
N ASP A 190 -6.20 13.77 -0.02
CA ASP A 190 -7.60 14.11 -0.32
C ASP A 190 -8.16 13.41 -1.57
N ASN A 191 -7.31 13.18 -2.59
CA ASN A 191 -7.70 12.53 -3.85
C ASN A 191 -7.32 11.05 -3.91
N MET A 192 -6.64 10.54 -2.87
CA MET A 192 -6.27 9.14 -2.78
C MET A 192 -7.39 8.34 -2.10
N ILE A 193 -7.73 7.22 -2.68
CA ILE A 193 -8.65 6.25 -2.08
C ILE A 193 -7.86 4.99 -1.77
N GLU A 194 -7.89 4.58 -0.52
CA GLU A 194 -7.19 3.41 0.01
C GLU A 194 -8.15 2.51 0.77
N ILE A 195 -8.63 1.46 0.11
CA ILE A 195 -9.64 0.55 0.64
C ILE A 195 -8.98 -0.70 1.23
N THR A 196 -9.39 -1.02 2.45
CA THR A 196 -9.10 -2.31 3.10
C THR A 196 -10.37 -2.90 3.68
N LYS A 197 -10.31 -4.13 4.19
CA LYS A 197 -11.40 -4.71 4.98
C LYS A 197 -11.70 -3.83 6.20
N LYS A 198 -12.96 -3.70 6.59
CA LYS A 198 -13.45 -2.81 7.67
C LYS A 198 -12.68 -2.95 8.99
N SER A 199 -12.29 -4.16 9.37
CA SER A 199 -11.59 -4.43 10.63
C SER A 199 -10.11 -4.02 10.62
N VAL A 200 -9.58 -3.55 9.48
CA VAL A 200 -8.15 -3.30 9.29
C VAL A 200 -7.79 -1.86 9.66
N ASN A 201 -6.79 -1.72 10.51
CA ASN A 201 -6.10 -0.46 10.77
C ASN A 201 -4.67 -0.72 11.28
N LYS A 202 -3.82 0.32 11.31
CA LYS A 202 -2.41 0.21 11.72
C LYS A 202 -2.22 -0.16 13.19
N GLY A 203 -3.26 -0.09 14.03
CA GLY A 203 -3.20 -0.31 15.47
C GLY A 203 -3.88 -1.60 15.96
N THR A 204 -4.42 -2.45 15.07
CA THR A 204 -5.10 -3.71 15.41
C THR A 204 -4.30 -4.94 15.07
#